data_83d1e6153bbe650dc54cbce919f81ad0
#
_entry.id   83d1e6153bbe650dc54cbce919f81ad0
#
_cell.length_a   1.000
_cell.length_b   1.000
_cell.length_c   1.000
_cell.angle_alpha   90.00
_cell.angle_beta   90.00
_cell.angle_gamma   90.00
#
_symmetry.space_group_name_H-M   'P 1'
#
loop_
_entity.id
_entity.type
_entity.pdbx_description
1 polymer ?
#
loop_
_entity_poly.entity_id
_entity_poly.type
_entity_poly.pdbx_seq_one_letter_code
_entity_poly.pdbx_strand_id
1 'polypeptide(L)'
;MPHIPVHPSAEKRQRQNLKRREHNRAARTQVRTAVKTASEAIAATDAAAAQEKLRAAIAALDKAASKGKVHRNTASRKIGRLSAQFHKTHAQKSQQA
;
A
#
# COMPACT_ATOMS: atom_id res chain seq x y z
N MET A 1 22.18 -42.13 19.36
CA MET A 1 22.52 -40.74 19.38
C MET A 1 21.26 -39.90 19.21
N PRO A 2 21.01 -39.00 20.12
CA PRO A 2 19.86 -38.15 19.97
C PRO A 2 20.02 -37.28 18.74
N HIS A 3 19.16 -37.48 17.83
CA HIS A 3 19.14 -36.67 16.63
C HIS A 3 18.68 -35.28 16.98
N ILE A 4 19.54 -34.31 16.74
CA ILE A 4 19.14 -32.93 16.95
C ILE A 4 18.17 -32.56 15.84
N PRO A 5 16.98 -32.04 16.20
CA PRO A 5 15.96 -31.78 15.21
C PRO A 5 16.23 -30.52 14.38
N VAL A 6 17.46 -30.37 13.95
CA VAL A 6 17.78 -29.31 12.99
C VAL A 6 17.65 -29.94 11.62
N HIS A 7 16.45 -29.98 11.13
CA HIS A 7 16.19 -30.49 9.79
C HIS A 7 16.52 -29.41 8.78
N PRO A 8 17.19 -29.77 7.67
CA PRO A 8 17.44 -28.82 6.59
C PRO A 8 16.16 -28.13 6.10
N SER A 9 15.03 -28.87 6.13
CA SER A 9 13.76 -28.31 5.74
C SER A 9 13.28 -27.21 6.71
N ALA A 10 13.55 -27.39 8.02
CA ALA A 10 13.18 -26.39 9.03
C ALA A 10 14.01 -25.12 8.86
N GLU A 11 15.30 -25.26 8.62
CA GLU A 11 16.18 -24.12 8.38
C GLU A 11 15.78 -23.37 7.12
N LYS A 12 15.50 -24.10 6.06
CA LYS A 12 15.06 -23.53 4.80
C LYS A 12 13.75 -22.75 4.99
N ARG A 13 12.81 -23.34 5.75
CA ARG A 13 11.53 -22.71 6.03
C ARG A 13 11.72 -21.43 6.82
N GLN A 14 12.62 -21.44 7.79
CA GLN A 14 12.93 -20.26 8.59
C GLN A 14 13.51 -19.15 7.73
N ARG A 15 14.45 -19.46 6.84
CA ARG A 15 15.03 -18.48 5.94
C ARG A 15 13.97 -17.91 4.99
N GLN A 16 13.09 -18.76 4.48
CA GLN A 16 12.01 -18.33 3.61
C GLN A 16 11.04 -17.42 4.36
N ASN A 17 10.73 -17.74 5.62
CA ASN A 17 9.86 -16.93 6.44
C ASN A 17 10.45 -15.55 6.71
N LEU A 18 11.77 -15.49 6.95
CA LEU A 18 12.44 -14.21 7.15
C LEU A 18 12.40 -13.36 5.89
N LYS A 19 12.66 -13.97 4.74
CA LYS A 19 12.56 -13.27 3.45
C LYS A 19 11.16 -12.77 3.18
N ARG A 20 10.15 -13.60 3.44
CA ARG A 20 8.75 -13.20 3.27
C ARG A 20 8.40 -12.04 4.18
N ARG A 21 8.87 -12.08 5.42
CA ARG A 21 8.63 -11.02 6.39
C ARG A 21 9.22 -9.70 5.91
N GLU A 22 10.45 -9.75 5.39
CA GLU A 22 11.11 -8.56 4.84
C GLU A 22 10.38 -8.02 3.63
N HIS A 23 9.99 -8.89 2.70
CA HIS A 23 9.23 -8.49 1.51
C HIS A 23 7.87 -7.91 1.88
N ASN A 24 7.19 -8.52 2.83
CA ASN A 24 5.89 -8.04 3.28
C ASN A 24 6.01 -6.68 3.96
N ARG A 25 7.05 -6.52 4.77
CA ARG A 25 7.31 -5.25 5.45
C ARG A 25 7.61 -4.15 4.45
N ALA A 26 8.44 -4.45 3.46
CA ALA A 26 8.77 -3.50 2.38
C ALA A 26 7.52 -3.11 1.60
N ALA A 27 6.68 -4.09 1.27
CA ALA A 27 5.44 -3.83 0.54
C ALA A 27 4.49 -2.94 1.34
N ARG A 28 4.35 -3.20 2.65
CA ARG A 28 3.51 -2.37 3.51
C ARG A 28 4.04 -0.95 3.63
N THR A 29 5.36 -0.82 3.72
CA THR A 29 6.00 0.49 3.78
C THR A 29 5.77 1.26 2.49
N GLN A 30 5.90 0.62 1.34
CA GLN A 30 5.64 1.24 0.06
C GLN A 30 4.19 1.72 -0.06
N VAL A 31 3.24 0.91 0.38
CA VAL A 31 1.82 1.27 0.39
C VAL A 31 1.59 2.46 1.31
N ARG A 32 2.14 2.43 2.51
CA ARG A 32 1.99 3.52 3.47
C ARG A 32 2.56 4.82 2.92
N THR A 33 3.73 4.75 2.30
CA THR A 33 4.37 5.91 1.70
C THR A 33 3.53 6.45 0.54
N ALA A 34 3.02 5.58 -0.32
CA ALA A 34 2.18 6.00 -1.45
C ALA A 34 0.90 6.67 -0.97
N VAL A 35 0.24 6.12 0.05
CA VAL A 35 -0.97 6.69 0.64
C VAL A 35 -0.67 8.06 1.25
N LYS A 36 0.42 8.16 2.00
CA LYS A 36 0.82 9.42 2.62
C LYS A 36 1.12 10.48 1.57
N THR A 37 1.87 10.11 0.53
CA THR A 37 2.21 11.02 -0.56
C THR A 37 0.96 11.50 -1.29
N ALA A 38 0.02 10.59 -1.55
CA ALA A 38 -1.25 10.94 -2.19
C ALA A 38 -2.06 11.89 -1.31
N SER A 39 -2.14 11.61 -0.02
CA SER A 39 -2.88 12.45 0.91
C SER A 39 -2.30 13.87 0.97
N GLU A 40 -0.98 13.98 1.03
CA GLU A 40 -0.30 15.27 1.02
C GLU A 40 -0.53 16.03 -0.28
N ALA A 41 -0.46 15.32 -1.41
CA ALA A 41 -0.70 15.94 -2.72
C ALA A 41 -2.14 16.40 -2.87
N ILE A 42 -3.10 15.64 -2.33
CA ILE A 42 -4.51 16.02 -2.35
C ILE A 42 -4.73 17.29 -1.53
N ALA A 43 -4.06 17.42 -0.40
CA ALA A 43 -4.15 18.60 0.43
C ALA A 43 -3.51 19.82 -0.22
N ALA A 44 -2.59 19.62 -1.16
CA ALA A 44 -2.00 20.71 -1.94
C ALA A 44 -3.01 21.24 -2.95
N THR A 45 -2.72 22.37 -3.54
CA THR A 45 -3.67 23.05 -4.43
C THR A 45 -3.65 22.55 -5.87
N ASP A 46 -2.66 21.76 -6.27
CA ASP A 46 -2.52 21.28 -7.64
C ASP A 46 -3.32 19.99 -7.86
N ALA A 47 -4.43 20.10 -8.56
CA ALA A 47 -5.31 18.95 -8.84
C ALA A 47 -4.64 17.93 -9.76
N ALA A 48 -3.82 18.37 -10.72
CA ALA A 48 -3.16 17.46 -11.65
C ALA A 48 -2.15 16.59 -10.92
N ALA A 49 -1.32 17.19 -10.08
CA ALA A 49 -0.36 16.44 -9.28
C ALA A 49 -1.05 15.51 -8.30
N ALA A 50 -2.14 15.98 -7.68
CA ALA A 50 -2.93 15.17 -6.75
C ALA A 50 -3.52 13.95 -7.45
N GLN A 51 -4.04 14.13 -8.66
CA GLN A 51 -4.63 13.02 -9.42
C GLN A 51 -3.57 11.98 -9.78
N GLU A 52 -2.39 12.42 -10.16
CA GLU A 52 -1.28 11.52 -10.48
C GLU A 52 -0.88 10.70 -9.25
N LYS A 53 -0.73 11.34 -8.10
CA LYS A 53 -0.37 10.66 -6.86
C LYS A 53 -1.48 9.75 -6.38
N LEU A 54 -2.73 10.14 -6.57
CA LEU A 54 -3.88 9.30 -6.25
C LEU A 54 -3.87 8.01 -7.09
N ARG A 55 -3.64 8.13 -8.38
CA ARG A 55 -3.55 6.97 -9.27
C ARG A 55 -2.41 6.05 -8.86
N ALA A 56 -1.26 6.62 -8.50
CA ALA A 56 -0.11 5.84 -8.05
C ALA A 56 -0.43 5.08 -6.75
N ALA A 57 -1.14 5.72 -5.82
CA ALA A 57 -1.54 5.09 -4.56
C ALA A 57 -2.53 3.96 -4.81
N ILE A 58 -3.51 4.17 -5.69
CA ILE A 58 -4.49 3.14 -6.04
C ILE A 58 -3.78 1.94 -6.66
N ALA A 59 -2.86 2.18 -7.58
CA ALA A 59 -2.10 1.11 -8.22
C ALA A 59 -1.27 0.33 -7.20
N ALA A 60 -0.63 1.03 -6.26
CA ALA A 60 0.16 0.39 -5.20
C ALA A 60 -0.72 -0.47 -4.29
N LEU A 61 -1.90 0.03 -3.91
CA LEU A 61 -2.83 -0.69 -3.06
C LEU A 61 -3.40 -1.92 -3.77
N ASP A 62 -3.79 -1.78 -5.04
CA ASP A 62 -4.30 -2.89 -5.83
C ASP A 62 -3.24 -3.98 -6.01
N LYS A 63 -2.01 -3.59 -6.29
CA LYS A 63 -0.91 -4.52 -6.44
C LYS A 63 -0.63 -5.26 -5.14
N ALA A 64 -0.61 -4.55 -4.03
CA ALA A 64 -0.38 -5.15 -2.71
C ALA A 64 -1.50 -6.11 -2.35
N ALA A 65 -2.75 -5.76 -2.64
CA ALA A 65 -3.90 -6.63 -2.39
C ALA A 65 -3.84 -7.88 -3.27
N SER A 66 -3.48 -7.71 -4.54
CA SER A 66 -3.35 -8.82 -5.49
C SER A 66 -2.28 -9.81 -5.04
N LYS A 67 -1.19 -9.31 -4.45
CA LYS A 67 -0.11 -10.16 -3.96
C LYS A 67 -0.35 -10.69 -2.55
N GLY A 68 -1.47 -10.33 -1.93
CA GLY A 68 -1.80 -10.77 -0.58
C GLY A 68 -1.03 -10.08 0.51
N LYS A 69 -0.37 -8.97 0.22
CA LYS A 69 0.39 -8.19 1.21
C LYS A 69 -0.50 -7.31 2.07
N VAL A 70 -1.62 -6.89 1.50
CA VAL A 70 -2.65 -6.10 2.17
C VAL A 70 -3.98 -6.76 1.89
N HIS A 71 -4.85 -6.84 2.90
CA HIS A 71 -6.16 -7.44 2.71
C HIS A 71 -6.98 -6.57 1.75
N ARG A 72 -7.73 -7.23 0.87
CA ARG A 72 -8.54 -6.57 -0.14
C ARG A 72 -9.47 -5.51 0.44
N ASN A 73 -10.10 -5.80 1.56
CA ASN A 73 -11.01 -4.86 2.21
C ASN A 73 -10.28 -3.63 2.73
N THR A 74 -9.07 -3.81 3.26
CA THR A 74 -8.24 -2.69 3.72
C THR A 74 -7.84 -1.80 2.55
N ALA A 75 -7.43 -2.40 1.44
CA ALA A 75 -7.06 -1.67 0.24
C ALA A 75 -8.25 -0.87 -0.30
N SER A 76 -9.42 -1.50 -0.40
CA SER A 76 -10.64 -0.83 -0.87
C SER A 76 -11.01 0.35 0.01
N ARG A 77 -10.89 0.20 1.33
CA ARG A 77 -11.20 1.27 2.27
C ARG A 77 -10.27 2.46 2.09
N LYS A 78 -8.98 2.19 1.95
CA LYS A 78 -7.98 3.25 1.76
C LYS A 78 -8.18 3.95 0.42
N ILE A 79 -8.46 3.21 -0.64
CA ILE A 79 -8.75 3.77 -1.95
C ILE A 79 -9.99 4.67 -1.87
N GLY A 80 -11.05 4.18 -1.23
CA GLY A 80 -12.28 4.95 -1.06
C GLY A 80 -12.06 6.25 -0.31
N ARG A 81 -11.29 6.20 0.77
CA ARG A 81 -10.99 7.40 1.57
C ARG A 81 -10.18 8.42 0.77
N LEU A 82 -9.16 7.97 0.05
CA LEU A 82 -8.34 8.86 -0.77
C LEU A 82 -9.16 9.48 -1.90
N SER A 83 -9.97 8.68 -2.56
CA SER A 83 -10.82 9.16 -3.65
C SER A 83 -11.82 10.19 -3.14
N ALA A 84 -12.44 9.93 -1.99
CA ALA A 84 -13.38 10.86 -1.38
C ALA A 84 -12.71 12.17 -0.99
N GLN A 85 -11.50 12.08 -0.44
CA GLN A 85 -10.71 13.27 -0.08
C GLN A 85 -10.38 14.09 -1.32
N PHE A 86 -10.00 13.44 -2.40
CA PHE A 86 -9.70 14.10 -3.66
C PHE A 86 -10.93 14.82 -4.20
N HIS A 87 -12.06 14.14 -4.26
CA HIS A 87 -13.29 14.73 -4.76
C HIS A 87 -13.74 15.90 -3.89
N LYS A 88 -13.66 15.76 -2.58
CA LYS A 88 -14.04 16.82 -1.67
C LYS A 88 -13.18 18.06 -1.86
N THR A 89 -11.89 17.87 -2.06
CA THR A 89 -10.94 18.99 -2.14
C THR A 89 -10.95 19.65 -3.52
N HIS A 90 -10.95 18.85 -4.59
CA HIS A 90 -10.71 19.37 -5.94
C HIS A 90 -11.97 19.50 -6.80
N ALA A 91 -12.95 18.62 -6.59
CA ALA A 91 -14.20 18.73 -7.33
C ALA A 91 -14.97 20.01 -6.96
N GLN A 92 -14.93 20.38 -5.67
CA GLN A 92 -15.56 21.62 -5.22
C GLN A 92 -14.90 22.84 -5.85
N LYS A 93 -13.59 22.82 -5.99
CA LYS A 93 -12.88 23.92 -6.65
C LYS A 93 -13.25 24.03 -8.12
N SER A 94 -13.42 22.91 -8.79
CA SER A 94 -13.85 22.89 -10.18
C SER A 94 -15.25 23.48 -10.33
N GLN A 95 -16.14 23.20 -9.40
CA GLN A 95 -17.51 23.72 -9.44
C GLN A 95 -17.57 25.21 -9.14
N GLN A 96 -16.60 25.72 -8.39
CA GLN A 96 -16.53 27.13 -8.06
C GLN A 96 -15.89 27.97 -9.16
N ALA A 97 -15.16 27.32 -10.03
CA ALA A 97 -14.56 27.99 -11.17
C ALA A 97 -15.54 28.09 -12.31
#